data_a0bd600c0b8e95c720a4f67205ed253d
#
_entry.id   a0bd600c0b8e95c720a4f67205ed253d
#
_cell.length_a   1.000
_cell.length_b   1.000
_cell.length_c   1.000
_cell.angle_alpha   90.00
_cell.angle_beta   90.00
_cell.angle_gamma   90.00
#
_symmetry.space_group_name_H-M   'P 1'
#
loop_
_entity.id
_entity.type
_entity.pdbx_description
1 polymer ?
#
loop_
_entity_poly.entity_id
_entity_poly.type
_entity_poly.pdbx_seq_one_letter_code
_entity_poly.pdbx_strand_id
1 'polypeptide(L)'
;MSFLVDEAYLPAILTVGPMNDEAFAQLCAEHPDLNLELSAHGELVIMPQTFTWTGARNNEISAQLCNWARQDKRGVAFDSSTGWLLPNTARRSPDVAWIFKHRIKDLDPATFSRYWPVCPNFVIELRSQSDRIRVLRDKMVEWLANGAQLAWLIDPEARTVEIYRPGFEAETRSGIASVAGEGPVDGFVLDLAPVWDPMAD
;
A
#
# COMPACT_ATOMS: atom_id res chain seq x y z
N MET A 1 4.93 -16.50 18.56
CA MET A 1 3.50 -16.86 18.85
C MET A 1 3.00 -17.59 17.61
N SER A 2 2.70 -18.86 17.71
CA SER A 2 2.16 -19.63 16.56
C SER A 2 0.65 -19.68 16.67
N PHE A 3 -0.05 -19.39 15.58
CA PHE A 3 -1.49 -19.52 15.47
C PHE A 3 -1.86 -20.17 14.13
N LEU A 4 -2.96 -20.90 14.11
CA LEU A 4 -3.54 -21.43 12.88
C LEU A 4 -4.64 -20.49 12.43
N VAL A 5 -4.55 -20.06 11.17
CA VAL A 5 -5.59 -19.24 10.52
C VAL A 5 -6.27 -20.10 9.48
N ASP A 6 -7.58 -20.22 9.59
CA ASP A 6 -8.39 -20.79 8.52
C ASP A 6 -8.66 -19.70 7.47
N GLU A 7 -8.20 -19.90 6.25
CA GLU A 7 -8.31 -18.96 5.14
C GLU A 7 -9.76 -18.51 4.86
N ALA A 8 -10.74 -19.35 5.22
CA ALA A 8 -12.17 -19.02 5.08
C ALA A 8 -12.61 -17.81 5.94
N TYR A 9 -11.80 -17.42 6.94
CA TYR A 9 -12.09 -16.30 7.84
C TYR A 9 -11.21 -15.07 7.57
N LEU A 10 -10.45 -15.04 6.47
CA LEU A 10 -9.64 -13.89 6.09
C LEU A 10 -10.45 -12.88 5.25
N PRO A 11 -10.16 -11.56 5.36
CA PRO A 11 -9.18 -10.95 6.28
C PRO A 11 -9.63 -11.00 7.75
N ALA A 12 -8.69 -11.28 8.65
CA ALA A 12 -8.95 -11.31 10.09
C ALA A 12 -8.19 -10.19 10.81
N ILE A 13 -8.79 -9.66 11.87
CA ILE A 13 -8.17 -8.66 12.74
C ILE A 13 -8.12 -9.24 14.15
N LEU A 14 -6.91 -9.34 14.70
CA LEU A 14 -6.67 -9.86 16.04
C LEU A 14 -6.04 -8.77 16.92
N THR A 15 -6.57 -8.52 18.09
CA THR A 15 -5.93 -7.62 19.06
C THR A 15 -4.81 -8.38 19.77
N VAL A 16 -3.55 -8.03 19.46
CA VAL A 16 -2.34 -8.68 20.02
C VAL A 16 -1.59 -7.77 20.99
N GLY A 17 -2.00 -6.50 21.08
CA GLY A 17 -1.31 -5.48 21.86
C GLY A 17 -0.04 -4.92 21.18
N PRO A 18 0.66 -4.00 21.85
CA PRO A 18 1.88 -3.42 21.31
C PRO A 18 2.94 -4.47 21.04
N MET A 19 3.56 -4.42 19.86
CA MET A 19 4.61 -5.34 19.46
C MET A 19 5.81 -4.53 18.96
N ASN A 20 7.02 -4.88 19.41
CA ASN A 20 8.24 -4.27 18.90
C ASN A 20 8.63 -4.84 17.53
N ASP A 21 9.65 -4.26 16.88
CA ASP A 21 10.05 -4.63 15.53
C ASP A 21 10.57 -6.06 15.43
N GLU A 22 11.30 -6.53 16.46
CA GLU A 22 11.85 -7.89 16.50
C GLU A 22 10.73 -8.93 16.60
N ALA A 23 9.75 -8.70 17.49
CA ALA A 23 8.63 -9.60 17.67
C ALA A 23 7.74 -9.67 16.42
N PHE A 24 7.51 -8.52 15.74
CA PHE A 24 6.76 -8.51 14.50
C PHE A 24 7.52 -9.19 13.35
N ALA A 25 8.82 -8.93 13.22
CA ALA A 25 9.65 -9.58 12.20
C ALA A 25 9.73 -11.10 12.43
N GLN A 26 9.83 -11.53 13.69
CA GLN A 26 9.78 -12.96 14.03
C GLN A 26 8.42 -13.56 13.66
N LEU A 27 7.32 -12.87 13.94
CA LEU A 27 5.98 -13.33 13.58
C LEU A 27 5.84 -13.51 12.06
N CYS A 28 6.32 -12.55 11.26
CA CYS A 28 6.34 -12.68 9.80
C CYS A 28 7.21 -13.87 9.34
N ALA A 29 8.36 -14.09 9.96
CA ALA A 29 9.24 -15.21 9.62
C ALA A 29 8.64 -16.59 9.99
N GLU A 30 7.85 -16.66 11.07
CA GLU A 30 7.12 -17.86 11.48
C GLU A 30 5.91 -18.16 10.57
N HIS A 31 5.40 -17.14 9.83
CA HIS A 31 4.23 -17.24 8.95
C HIS A 31 4.51 -16.62 7.56
N PRO A 32 5.46 -17.19 6.80
CA PRO A 32 5.90 -16.59 5.52
C PRO A 32 4.82 -16.58 4.44
N ASP A 33 3.77 -17.39 4.59
CA ASP A 33 2.65 -17.48 3.65
C ASP A 33 1.53 -16.46 3.94
N LEU A 34 1.65 -15.68 5.03
CA LEU A 34 0.64 -14.69 5.41
C LEU A 34 1.13 -13.26 5.14
N ASN A 35 0.23 -12.46 4.60
CA ASN A 35 0.41 -11.01 4.55
C ASN A 35 -0.05 -10.40 5.86
N LEU A 36 0.88 -9.87 6.66
CA LEU A 36 0.63 -9.35 7.99
C LEU A 36 0.87 -7.84 8.04
N GLU A 37 -0.09 -7.13 8.62
CA GLU A 37 0.08 -5.73 9.01
C GLU A 37 -0.20 -5.57 10.51
N LEU A 38 0.34 -4.52 11.12
CA LEU A 38 0.08 -4.20 12.53
C LEU A 38 -0.35 -2.74 12.64
N SER A 39 -1.53 -2.50 13.20
CA SER A 39 -1.98 -1.13 13.47
C SER A 39 -1.21 -0.50 14.64
N ALA A 40 -1.24 0.84 14.74
CA ALA A 40 -0.68 1.58 15.88
C ALA A 40 -1.32 1.19 17.22
N HIS A 41 -2.50 0.59 17.20
CA HIS A 41 -3.25 0.17 18.40
C HIS A 41 -3.03 -1.31 18.77
N GLY A 42 -2.10 -2.01 18.07
CA GLY A 42 -1.79 -3.41 18.34
C GLY A 42 -2.83 -4.38 17.75
N GLU A 43 -3.46 -4.01 16.65
CA GLU A 43 -4.32 -4.89 15.87
C GLU A 43 -3.51 -5.52 14.75
N LEU A 44 -3.35 -6.83 14.81
CA LEU A 44 -2.74 -7.62 13.75
C LEU A 44 -3.79 -7.88 12.68
N VAL A 45 -3.52 -7.37 11.47
CA VAL A 45 -4.35 -7.61 10.29
C VAL A 45 -3.70 -8.74 9.49
N ILE A 46 -4.46 -9.81 9.27
CA ILE A 46 -4.04 -10.98 8.51
C ILE A 46 -4.85 -10.98 7.22
N MET A 47 -4.16 -10.84 6.10
CA MET A 47 -4.80 -10.78 4.78
C MET A 47 -4.65 -12.11 4.04
N PRO A 48 -5.66 -12.50 3.23
CA PRO A 48 -5.54 -13.66 2.35
C PRO A 48 -4.54 -13.39 1.22
N GLN A 49 -4.17 -14.44 0.52
CA GLN A 49 -3.47 -14.29 -0.75
C GLN A 49 -4.35 -13.50 -1.74
N THR A 50 -3.68 -12.71 -2.56
CA THR A 50 -4.35 -11.87 -3.56
C THR A 50 -4.98 -12.73 -4.66
N PHE A 51 -6.25 -12.50 -4.97
CA PHE A 51 -6.93 -13.16 -6.09
C PHE A 51 -6.30 -12.78 -7.43
N THR A 52 -6.38 -13.69 -8.40
CA THR A 52 -5.71 -13.59 -9.71
C THR A 52 -5.91 -12.24 -10.41
N TRP A 53 -7.15 -11.74 -10.48
CA TRP A 53 -7.44 -10.46 -11.14
C TRP A 53 -6.89 -9.25 -10.36
N THR A 54 -6.93 -9.29 -9.04
CA THR A 54 -6.30 -8.25 -8.22
C THR A 54 -4.79 -8.26 -8.40
N GLY A 55 -4.18 -9.45 -8.49
CA GLY A 55 -2.75 -9.60 -8.78
C GLY A 55 -2.36 -9.03 -10.15
N ALA A 56 -3.17 -9.27 -11.20
CA ALA A 56 -2.93 -8.71 -12.52
C ALA A 56 -2.98 -7.17 -12.50
N ARG A 57 -3.98 -6.59 -11.83
CA ARG A 57 -4.12 -5.14 -11.65
C ARG A 57 -2.97 -4.53 -10.85
N ASN A 58 -2.57 -5.16 -9.74
CA ASN A 58 -1.42 -4.72 -8.94
C ASN A 58 -0.14 -4.70 -9.76
N ASN A 59 0.09 -5.75 -10.56
CA ASN A 59 1.24 -5.81 -11.45
C ASN A 59 1.24 -4.69 -12.48
N GLU A 60 0.09 -4.39 -13.07
CA GLU A 60 -0.06 -3.31 -14.06
C GLU A 60 0.22 -1.94 -13.45
N ILE A 61 -0.39 -1.62 -12.30
CA ILE A 61 -0.16 -0.36 -11.59
C ILE A 61 1.32 -0.22 -11.19
N SER A 62 1.91 -1.29 -10.65
CA SER A 62 3.33 -1.33 -10.27
C SER A 62 4.24 -1.12 -11.48
N ALA A 63 3.96 -1.75 -12.61
CA ALA A 63 4.75 -1.62 -13.83
C ALA A 63 4.73 -0.19 -14.37
N GLN A 64 3.55 0.45 -14.42
CA GLN A 64 3.42 1.82 -14.89
C GLN A 64 4.18 2.80 -13.99
N LEU A 65 4.01 2.70 -12.65
CA LEU A 65 4.74 3.56 -11.70
C LEU A 65 6.25 3.32 -11.76
N CYS A 66 6.69 2.07 -11.83
CA CYS A 66 8.10 1.71 -11.96
C CYS A 66 8.74 2.27 -13.24
N ASN A 67 8.06 2.17 -14.38
CA ASN A 67 8.54 2.68 -15.67
C ASN A 67 8.67 4.20 -15.64
N TRP A 68 7.67 4.90 -15.09
CA TRP A 68 7.75 6.35 -14.89
C TRP A 68 8.89 6.73 -13.93
N ALA A 69 8.99 6.08 -12.76
CA ALA A 69 10.02 6.38 -11.75
C ALA A 69 11.45 6.21 -12.27
N ARG A 70 11.69 5.26 -13.18
CA ARG A 70 12.99 5.07 -13.86
C ARG A 70 13.37 6.25 -14.77
N GLN A 71 12.37 6.92 -15.35
CA GLN A 71 12.58 8.11 -16.21
C GLN A 71 12.70 9.38 -15.34
N ASP A 72 11.86 9.50 -14.32
CA ASP A 72 11.82 10.62 -13.38
C ASP A 72 13.09 10.73 -12.51
N LYS A 73 13.65 9.61 -12.05
CA LYS A 73 14.91 9.48 -11.28
C LYS A 73 14.93 10.12 -9.89
N ARG A 74 13.93 10.91 -9.50
CA ARG A 74 13.85 11.56 -8.18
C ARG A 74 13.57 10.57 -7.04
N GLY A 75 12.90 9.45 -7.32
CA GLY A 75 12.46 8.49 -6.33
C GLY A 75 12.61 7.05 -6.77
N VAL A 76 12.06 6.17 -5.94
CA VAL A 76 12.01 4.71 -6.13
C VAL A 76 10.58 4.24 -5.90
N ALA A 77 10.10 3.36 -6.78
CA ALA A 77 8.82 2.68 -6.64
C ALA A 77 9.01 1.31 -5.98
N PHE A 78 8.00 0.88 -5.23
CA PHE A 78 7.96 -0.38 -4.49
C PHE A 78 6.62 -1.06 -4.73
N ASP A 79 6.62 -2.37 -4.72
CA ASP A 79 5.45 -3.23 -4.91
C ASP A 79 4.77 -3.62 -3.58
N SER A 80 3.70 -4.40 -3.68
CA SER A 80 2.87 -4.85 -2.55
C SER A 80 3.57 -5.77 -1.54
N SER A 81 4.77 -6.29 -1.85
CA SER A 81 5.56 -7.09 -0.92
C SER A 81 6.34 -6.25 0.08
N THR A 82 6.33 -4.92 -0.09
CA THR A 82 7.14 -4.00 0.71
C THR A 82 6.38 -3.46 1.91
N GLY A 83 6.89 -3.73 3.11
CA GLY A 83 6.35 -3.18 4.36
C GLY A 83 7.11 -1.93 4.84
N TRP A 84 6.40 -1.06 5.54
CA TRP A 84 6.88 0.21 6.08
C TRP A 84 6.55 0.32 7.57
N LEU A 85 7.50 0.84 8.36
CA LEU A 85 7.27 1.24 9.75
C LEU A 85 6.89 2.72 9.76
N LEU A 86 5.65 3.00 10.07
CA LEU A 86 5.13 4.37 10.06
C LEU A 86 5.51 5.12 11.35
N PRO A 87 5.52 6.46 11.34
CA PRO A 87 5.79 7.28 12.54
C PRO A 87 4.87 6.99 13.74
N ASN A 88 3.62 6.57 13.49
CA ASN A 88 2.69 6.14 14.53
C ASN A 88 2.93 4.71 15.03
N THR A 89 4.01 4.08 14.63
CA THR A 89 4.41 2.70 14.94
C THR A 89 3.62 1.60 14.22
N ALA A 90 2.67 1.94 13.36
CA ALA A 90 1.99 0.96 12.52
C ALA A 90 2.96 0.37 11.48
N ARG A 91 2.73 -0.89 11.11
CA ARG A 91 3.43 -1.57 10.02
C ARG A 91 2.43 -1.84 8.93
N ARG A 92 2.65 -1.19 7.79
CA ARG A 92 1.73 -1.20 6.66
C ARG A 92 2.44 -1.57 5.37
N SER A 93 1.72 -2.25 4.50
CA SER A 93 2.15 -2.59 3.15
C SER A 93 1.09 -2.06 2.18
N PRO A 94 1.38 -1.01 1.40
CA PRO A 94 0.47 -0.56 0.35
C PRO A 94 0.63 -1.45 -0.87
N ASP A 95 -0.36 -1.48 -1.76
CA ASP A 95 -0.24 -2.23 -3.01
C ASP A 95 0.90 -1.69 -3.89
N VAL A 96 1.06 -0.37 -3.94
CA VAL A 96 2.19 0.28 -4.62
C VAL A 96 2.62 1.52 -3.84
N ALA A 97 3.92 1.77 -3.75
CA ALA A 97 4.47 2.94 -3.09
C ALA A 97 5.56 3.62 -3.94
N TRP A 98 5.75 4.91 -3.68
CA TRP A 98 6.89 5.66 -4.21
C TRP A 98 7.44 6.62 -3.16
N ILE A 99 8.79 6.73 -3.08
CA ILE A 99 9.47 7.61 -2.13
C ILE A 99 10.62 8.35 -2.80
N PHE A 100 10.86 9.60 -2.40
CA PHE A 100 12.02 10.36 -2.82
C PHE A 100 13.34 9.73 -2.35
N LYS A 101 14.33 9.59 -3.24
CA LYS A 101 15.67 9.07 -2.92
C LYS A 101 16.34 9.84 -1.79
N HIS A 102 16.17 11.17 -1.73
CA HIS A 102 16.78 11.99 -0.69
C HIS A 102 16.29 11.66 0.72
N ARG A 103 15.09 11.06 0.88
CA ARG A 103 14.54 10.66 2.18
C ARG A 103 15.11 9.33 2.69
N ILE A 104 15.70 8.54 1.81
CA ILE A 104 16.19 7.20 2.10
C ILE A 104 17.70 7.05 1.93
N LYS A 105 18.38 8.04 1.36
CA LYS A 105 19.82 7.99 1.06
C LYS A 105 20.73 7.86 2.29
N ASP A 106 20.28 8.36 3.44
CA ASP A 106 21.01 8.38 4.69
C ASP A 106 20.52 7.31 5.69
N LEU A 107 19.64 6.38 5.25
CA LEU A 107 19.24 5.24 6.08
C LEU A 107 20.44 4.32 6.30
N ASP A 108 20.59 3.86 7.55
CA ASP A 108 21.62 2.88 7.89
C ASP A 108 21.44 1.60 7.05
N PRO A 109 22.49 1.12 6.34
CA PRO A 109 22.43 -0.14 5.62
C PRO A 109 21.95 -1.34 6.46
N ALA A 110 22.15 -1.32 7.78
CA ALA A 110 21.64 -2.35 8.69
C ALA A 110 20.09 -2.38 8.73
N THR A 111 19.42 -1.30 8.28
CA THR A 111 17.95 -1.26 8.18
C THR A 111 17.41 -1.87 6.88
N PHE A 112 18.26 -2.16 5.88
CA PHE A 112 17.82 -2.65 4.56
C PHE A 112 17.16 -4.04 4.59
N SER A 113 17.40 -4.81 5.65
CA SER A 113 16.73 -6.09 5.90
C SER A 113 15.50 -5.97 6.80
N ARG A 114 15.01 -4.75 7.07
CA ARG A 114 13.88 -4.46 7.96
C ARG A 114 12.90 -3.51 7.29
N TYR A 115 11.74 -3.30 7.91
CA TYR A 115 10.84 -2.22 7.53
C TYR A 115 11.51 -0.87 7.78
N TRP A 116 11.56 -0.05 6.73
CA TRP A 116 12.17 1.28 6.88
C TRP A 116 11.25 2.17 7.72
N PRO A 117 11.83 2.90 8.71
CA PRO A 117 11.08 3.79 9.58
C PRO A 117 10.76 5.12 8.87
N VAL A 118 10.04 5.04 7.77
CA VAL A 118 9.69 6.17 6.93
C VAL A 118 8.38 5.90 6.20
N CYS A 119 7.50 6.91 6.12
CA CYS A 119 6.30 6.82 5.31
C CYS A 119 6.63 7.16 3.85
N PRO A 120 6.18 6.39 2.85
CA PRO A 120 6.27 6.77 1.43
C PRO A 120 5.63 8.14 1.15
N ASN A 121 6.11 8.82 0.10
CA ASN A 121 5.51 10.10 -0.31
C ASN A 121 4.20 9.90 -1.08
N PHE A 122 4.10 8.79 -1.81
CA PHE A 122 2.93 8.42 -2.57
C PHE A 122 2.62 6.95 -2.37
N VAL A 123 1.34 6.62 -2.18
CA VAL A 123 0.85 5.26 -2.06
C VAL A 123 -0.40 5.05 -2.91
N ILE A 124 -0.57 3.83 -3.38
CA ILE A 124 -1.79 3.36 -4.03
C ILE A 124 -2.28 2.13 -3.28
N GLU A 125 -3.57 2.13 -2.94
CA GLU A 125 -4.29 0.96 -2.46
C GLU A 125 -5.30 0.54 -3.52
N LEU A 126 -5.34 -0.74 -3.84
CA LEU A 126 -6.25 -1.33 -4.82
C LEU A 126 -7.26 -2.20 -4.09
N ARG A 127 -8.53 -1.82 -4.16
CA ARG A 127 -9.59 -2.60 -3.53
C ARG A 127 -9.75 -3.97 -4.18
N SER A 128 -9.69 -5.02 -3.38
CA SER A 128 -10.09 -6.38 -3.75
C SER A 128 -11.57 -6.64 -3.38
N GLN A 129 -12.14 -7.76 -3.85
CA GLN A 129 -13.52 -8.13 -3.52
C GLN A 129 -13.74 -8.44 -2.04
N SER A 130 -12.70 -8.87 -1.34
CA SER A 130 -12.77 -9.17 0.11
C SER A 130 -12.66 -7.92 0.98
N ASP A 131 -12.24 -6.78 0.42
CA ASP A 131 -11.98 -5.59 1.20
C ASP A 131 -13.24 -4.80 1.54
N ARG A 132 -13.30 -4.36 2.78
CA ARG A 132 -14.30 -3.40 3.23
C ARG A 132 -13.81 -1.99 2.92
N ILE A 133 -14.50 -1.30 2.04
CA ILE A 133 -14.13 0.06 1.59
C ILE A 133 -13.86 1.04 2.74
N ARG A 134 -14.59 0.92 3.86
CA ARG A 134 -14.38 1.76 5.04
C ARG A 134 -13.00 1.54 5.64
N VAL A 135 -12.54 0.29 5.75
CA VAL A 135 -11.22 -0.04 6.32
C VAL A 135 -10.10 0.53 5.44
N LEU A 136 -10.27 0.45 4.10
CA LEU A 136 -9.32 1.05 3.17
C LEU A 136 -9.31 2.58 3.29
N ARG A 137 -10.46 3.22 3.39
CA ARG A 137 -10.54 4.68 3.60
C ARG A 137 -9.86 5.11 4.90
N ASP A 138 -10.05 4.37 6.00
CA ASP A 138 -9.36 4.62 7.26
C ASP A 138 -7.84 4.46 7.09
N LYS A 139 -7.38 3.45 6.33
CA LYS A 139 -5.95 3.25 5.97
C LYS A 139 -5.40 4.41 5.13
N MET A 140 -6.19 4.97 4.20
CA MET A 140 -5.77 6.16 3.42
C MET A 140 -5.55 7.37 4.32
N VAL A 141 -6.43 7.60 5.28
CA VAL A 141 -6.27 8.68 6.28
C VAL A 141 -5.03 8.43 7.14
N GLU A 142 -4.77 7.18 7.54
CA GLU A 142 -3.54 6.82 8.28
C GLU A 142 -2.28 7.10 7.46
N TRP A 143 -2.23 6.77 6.15
CA TRP A 143 -1.10 7.11 5.30
C TRP A 143 -0.80 8.61 5.30
N LEU A 144 -1.82 9.46 5.09
CA LEU A 144 -1.65 10.92 5.11
C LEU A 144 -1.20 11.44 6.47
N ALA A 145 -1.79 10.95 7.57
CA ALA A 145 -1.42 11.34 8.93
C ALA A 145 0.04 10.99 9.27
N ASN A 146 0.62 10.01 8.59
CA ASN A 146 2.01 9.58 8.77
C ASN A 146 3.00 10.20 7.78
N GLY A 147 2.53 11.09 6.88
CA GLY A 147 3.40 11.89 6.03
C GLY A 147 3.39 11.53 4.53
N ALA A 148 2.46 10.69 4.08
CA ALA A 148 2.18 10.59 2.66
C ALA A 148 1.66 11.93 2.14
N GLN A 149 2.13 12.36 0.98
CA GLN A 149 1.79 13.64 0.36
C GLN A 149 0.67 13.49 -0.68
N LEU A 150 0.48 12.28 -1.17
CA LEU A 150 -0.60 11.91 -2.08
C LEU A 150 -0.90 10.42 -1.86
N ALA A 151 -2.18 10.05 -1.90
CA ALA A 151 -2.57 8.67 -1.84
C ALA A 151 -3.80 8.42 -2.72
N TRP A 152 -3.82 7.30 -3.43
CA TRP A 152 -4.94 6.90 -4.29
C TRP A 152 -5.54 5.58 -3.79
N LEU A 153 -6.87 5.57 -3.68
CA LEU A 153 -7.65 4.35 -3.47
C LEU A 153 -8.40 4.05 -4.77
N ILE A 154 -8.04 2.93 -5.40
CA ILE A 154 -8.61 2.49 -6.66
C ILE A 154 -9.60 1.37 -6.40
N ASP A 155 -10.84 1.56 -6.84
CA ASP A 155 -11.88 0.53 -6.79
C ASP A 155 -12.24 0.11 -8.22
N PRO A 156 -11.73 -1.05 -8.70
CA PRO A 156 -11.98 -1.51 -10.06
C PRO A 156 -13.44 -1.89 -10.32
N GLU A 157 -14.15 -2.36 -9.28
CA GLU A 157 -15.54 -2.77 -9.42
C GLU A 157 -16.45 -1.56 -9.63
N ALA A 158 -16.24 -0.51 -8.83
CA ALA A 158 -16.98 0.75 -8.98
C ALA A 158 -16.39 1.64 -10.09
N ARG A 159 -15.21 1.32 -10.65
CA ARG A 159 -14.43 2.15 -11.57
C ARG A 159 -14.22 3.56 -11.04
N THR A 160 -13.77 3.66 -9.77
CA THR A 160 -13.49 4.92 -9.09
C THR A 160 -12.06 5.02 -8.62
N VAL A 161 -11.55 6.24 -8.61
CA VAL A 161 -10.30 6.62 -7.96
C VAL A 161 -10.62 7.67 -6.91
N GLU A 162 -10.36 7.37 -5.65
CA GLU A 162 -10.40 8.36 -4.56
C GLU A 162 -8.99 8.92 -4.36
N ILE A 163 -8.84 10.23 -4.45
CA ILE A 163 -7.57 10.94 -4.36
C ILE A 163 -7.52 11.67 -3.03
N TYR A 164 -6.53 11.33 -2.22
CA TYR A 164 -6.33 11.85 -0.87
C TYR A 164 -5.12 12.77 -0.83
N ARG A 165 -5.30 13.98 -0.28
CA ARG A 165 -4.29 15.02 -0.13
C ARG A 165 -4.28 15.55 1.30
N PRO A 166 -3.12 15.87 1.89
CA PRO A 166 -3.06 16.46 3.23
C PRO A 166 -3.87 17.76 3.29
N GLY A 167 -4.79 17.84 4.25
CA GLY A 167 -5.61 19.04 4.50
C GLY A 167 -6.83 19.21 3.58
N PHE A 168 -7.11 18.26 2.72
CA PHE A 168 -8.28 18.28 1.83
C PHE A 168 -9.17 17.07 2.07
N GLU A 169 -10.45 17.21 1.74
CA GLU A 169 -11.34 16.06 1.64
C GLU A 169 -10.97 15.19 0.44
N ALA A 170 -11.28 13.90 0.51
CA ALA A 170 -11.03 12.98 -0.59
C ALA A 170 -11.85 13.36 -1.82
N GLU A 171 -11.19 13.47 -2.96
CA GLU A 171 -11.82 13.71 -4.27
C GLU A 171 -12.08 12.37 -4.94
N THR A 172 -13.32 12.11 -5.36
CA THR A 172 -13.67 10.89 -6.10
C THR A 172 -13.85 11.18 -7.58
N ARG A 173 -13.16 10.42 -8.43
CA ARG A 173 -13.31 10.42 -9.89
C ARG A 173 -13.84 9.08 -10.36
N SER A 174 -14.84 9.08 -11.21
CA SER A 174 -15.51 7.85 -11.70
C SER A 174 -15.39 7.73 -13.21
N GLY A 175 -15.19 6.49 -13.70
CA GLY A 175 -15.19 6.16 -15.12
C GLY A 175 -14.12 6.85 -15.95
N ILE A 176 -13.07 7.37 -15.33
CA ILE A 176 -11.95 8.03 -16.02
C ILE A 176 -11.03 7.02 -16.70
N ALA A 177 -10.46 7.40 -17.84
CA ALA A 177 -9.51 6.57 -18.56
C ALA A 177 -8.10 6.61 -17.95
N SER A 178 -7.75 7.70 -17.28
CA SER A 178 -6.45 7.87 -16.64
C SER A 178 -6.53 8.82 -15.46
N VAL A 179 -5.56 8.75 -14.57
CA VAL A 179 -5.37 9.69 -13.46
C VAL A 179 -3.96 10.24 -13.48
N ALA A 180 -3.84 11.57 -13.43
CA ALA A 180 -2.55 12.25 -13.39
C ALA A 180 -2.06 12.39 -11.95
N GLY A 181 -0.79 12.09 -11.74
CA GLY A 181 -0.07 12.38 -10.51
C GLY A 181 0.14 13.87 -10.32
N GLU A 182 0.39 14.23 -9.08
CA GLU A 182 0.69 15.61 -8.66
C GLU A 182 1.67 15.58 -7.49
N GLY A 183 2.22 16.74 -7.12
CA GLY A 183 3.14 16.85 -5.99
C GLY A 183 4.35 15.90 -6.10
N PRO A 184 4.46 14.86 -5.24
CA PRO A 184 5.63 13.97 -5.28
C PRO A 184 5.76 13.21 -6.60
N VAL A 185 4.66 12.91 -7.27
CA VAL A 185 4.62 12.14 -8.53
C VAL A 185 4.09 12.99 -9.70
N ASP A 186 4.38 14.29 -9.69
CA ASP A 186 4.06 15.17 -10.81
C ASP A 186 4.71 14.65 -12.10
N GLY A 187 3.89 14.58 -13.17
CA GLY A 187 4.27 13.97 -14.45
C GLY A 187 4.01 12.46 -14.58
N PHE A 188 3.61 11.78 -13.50
CA PHE A 188 3.07 10.42 -13.60
C PHE A 188 1.64 10.46 -14.14
N VAL A 189 1.31 9.56 -15.04
CA VAL A 189 -0.07 9.33 -15.49
C VAL A 189 -0.31 7.83 -15.46
N LEU A 190 -1.27 7.39 -14.65
CA LEU A 190 -1.72 6.00 -14.62
C LEU A 190 -2.82 5.82 -15.65
N ASP A 191 -2.57 4.97 -16.64
CA ASP A 191 -3.63 4.44 -17.52
C ASP A 191 -4.49 3.45 -16.73
N LEU A 192 -5.76 3.69 -16.68
CA LEU A 192 -6.72 2.88 -15.93
C LEU A 192 -7.45 1.84 -16.77
N ALA A 193 -7.33 1.89 -18.11
CA ALA A 193 -8.01 0.92 -18.97
C ALA A 193 -7.63 -0.53 -18.60
N PRO A 194 -6.33 -0.92 -18.49
CA PRO A 194 -5.96 -2.27 -18.10
C PRO A 194 -6.21 -2.58 -16.63
N VAL A 195 -6.41 -1.55 -15.78
CA VAL A 195 -6.79 -1.73 -14.37
C VAL A 195 -8.28 -2.04 -14.26
N TRP A 196 -9.11 -1.35 -15.07
CA TRP A 196 -10.56 -1.61 -15.13
C TRP A 196 -10.85 -2.99 -15.72
N ASP A 197 -10.18 -3.31 -16.82
CA ASP A 197 -10.34 -4.59 -17.52
C ASP A 197 -8.97 -5.14 -17.94
N PRO A 198 -8.38 -6.05 -17.15
CA PRO A 198 -7.08 -6.67 -17.47
C PRO A 198 -7.06 -7.53 -18.73
N MET A 199 -8.23 -7.77 -19.36
CA MET A 199 -8.35 -8.52 -20.62
C MET A 199 -8.68 -7.62 -21.82
N ALA A 200 -8.83 -6.30 -21.61
CA ALA A 200 -9.03 -5.37 -22.72
C ALA A 200 -7.76 -5.31 -23.59
N ASP A 201 -7.95 -5.37 -24.92
CA ASP A 201 -6.90 -5.21 -25.94
C ASP A 201 -6.45 -3.74 -26.08
#